data_5cecd9e8cb522579b89b6c7e0310cdbd
#
_entry.id   5cecd9e8cb522579b89b6c7e0310cdbd
#
_cell.length_a   1.000
_cell.length_b   1.000
_cell.length_c   1.000
_cell.angle_alpha   90.00
_cell.angle_beta   90.00
_cell.angle_gamma   90.00
#
_symmetry.space_group_name_H-M   'P 1'
#
loop_
_entity.id
_entity.type
_entity.pdbx_description
1 polymer ?
#
loop_
_entity_poly.entity_id
_entity_poly.type
_entity_poly.pdbx_seq_one_letter_code
_entity_poly.pdbx_strand_id
1 'polypeptide(L)'
;MDITKLSDTYDIKYLTEQDIPKIIELCKGNPQYYEHCPPEVSEESIRKDMTALPPRKTKDDKHYFGFFEGDSLVAVMDLIEKYPDENTAFIGFFMMNKDLQSNGIGSRIISDVCNVLKKSFTHIRLGYVSTNMQARNFWMKNGFDHTGIQSEGELYTVNILEKTL
;
A
#
# COMPACT_ATOMS: atom_id res chain seq x y z
N MET A 1 -14.30 -7.86 -0.45
CA MET A 1 -14.59 -6.44 -0.05
C MET A 1 -14.98 -5.60 -1.27
N ASP A 2 -15.82 -4.58 -1.07
CA ASP A 2 -16.13 -3.59 -2.13
C ASP A 2 -15.15 -2.42 -2.02
N ILE A 3 -14.14 -2.39 -2.90
CA ILE A 3 -13.08 -1.36 -2.87
C ILE A 3 -13.59 0.04 -3.19
N THR A 4 -14.72 0.17 -3.92
CA THR A 4 -15.24 1.49 -4.31
C THR A 4 -15.68 2.34 -3.13
N LYS A 5 -15.86 1.73 -1.97
CA LYS A 5 -16.22 2.40 -0.72
C LYS A 5 -15.04 2.91 0.10
N LEU A 6 -13.80 2.63 -0.34
CA LEU A 6 -12.59 3.00 0.41
C LEU A 6 -12.24 4.49 0.31
N SER A 7 -12.92 5.26 -0.52
CA SER A 7 -12.82 6.72 -0.57
C SER A 7 -14.13 7.32 -1.07
N ASP A 8 -14.51 8.44 -0.48
CA ASP A 8 -15.62 9.29 -0.97
C ASP A 8 -15.10 10.42 -1.89
N THR A 9 -13.78 10.58 -2.00
CA THR A 9 -13.14 11.67 -2.72
C THR A 9 -12.61 11.24 -4.09
N TYR A 10 -12.08 10.00 -4.17
CA TYR A 10 -11.43 9.46 -5.36
C TYR A 10 -12.20 8.29 -5.94
N ASP A 11 -12.22 8.21 -7.28
CA ASP A 11 -12.68 7.00 -7.96
C ASP A 11 -11.67 5.86 -7.72
N ILE A 12 -12.17 4.71 -7.26
CA ILE A 12 -11.31 3.55 -7.02
C ILE A 12 -11.58 2.49 -8.08
N LYS A 13 -10.52 2.03 -8.73
CA LYS A 13 -10.57 1.01 -9.79
C LYS A 13 -9.48 -0.04 -9.57
N TYR A 14 -9.82 -1.31 -9.79
CA TYR A 14 -8.80 -2.35 -9.91
C TYR A 14 -7.84 -1.99 -11.04
N LEU A 15 -6.55 -2.12 -10.76
CA LEU A 15 -5.50 -1.90 -11.75
C LEU A 15 -5.26 -3.19 -12.55
N THR A 16 -5.07 -3.03 -13.85
CA THR A 16 -4.89 -4.11 -14.82
C THR A 16 -3.59 -3.95 -15.58
N GLU A 17 -3.26 -4.89 -16.44
CA GLU A 17 -2.11 -4.81 -17.36
C GLU A 17 -2.09 -3.51 -18.18
N GLN A 18 -3.26 -2.95 -18.49
CA GLN A 18 -3.38 -1.72 -19.27
C GLN A 18 -2.95 -0.47 -18.47
N ASP A 19 -2.96 -0.57 -17.15
CA ASP A 19 -2.59 0.52 -16.25
C ASP A 19 -1.10 0.54 -15.91
N ILE A 20 -0.34 -0.50 -16.29
CA ILE A 20 1.09 -0.63 -15.99
C ILE A 20 1.89 0.62 -16.37
N PRO A 21 1.71 1.25 -17.55
CA PRO A 21 2.43 2.47 -17.88
C PRO A 21 2.19 3.61 -16.88
N LYS A 22 0.95 3.80 -16.41
CA LYS A 22 0.62 4.82 -15.39
C LYS A 22 1.24 4.49 -14.03
N ILE A 23 1.26 3.22 -13.65
CA ILE A 23 1.88 2.75 -12.40
C ILE A 23 3.39 3.00 -12.45
N ILE A 24 4.05 2.67 -13.57
CA ILE A 24 5.49 2.91 -13.76
C ILE A 24 5.80 4.41 -13.65
N GLU A 25 5.01 5.26 -14.30
CA GLU A 25 5.20 6.72 -14.23
C GLU A 25 5.11 7.22 -12.79
N LEU A 26 4.09 6.81 -12.05
CA LEU A 26 3.92 7.14 -10.64
C LEU A 26 5.11 6.65 -9.81
N CYS A 27 5.54 5.41 -9.99
CA CYS A 27 6.64 4.81 -9.26
C CYS A 27 7.98 5.49 -9.57
N LYS A 28 8.27 5.80 -10.83
CA LYS A 28 9.48 6.53 -11.26
C LYS A 28 9.55 7.95 -10.69
N GLY A 29 8.41 8.56 -10.38
CA GLY A 29 8.34 9.81 -9.64
C GLY A 29 8.87 9.72 -8.19
N ASN A 30 9.04 8.51 -7.67
CA ASN A 30 9.46 8.23 -6.29
C ASN A 30 10.79 7.44 -6.23
N PRO A 31 11.89 7.93 -6.80
CA PRO A 31 13.16 7.18 -6.88
C PRO A 31 13.73 6.84 -5.49
N GLN A 32 13.52 7.69 -4.49
CA GLN A 32 14.01 7.46 -3.13
C GLN A 32 13.43 6.19 -2.49
N TYR A 33 12.19 5.79 -2.84
CA TYR A 33 11.63 4.53 -2.37
C TYR A 33 12.48 3.35 -2.83
N TYR A 34 12.93 3.36 -4.08
CA TYR A 34 13.71 2.27 -4.69
C TYR A 34 15.18 2.24 -4.24
N GLU A 35 15.72 3.34 -3.69
CA GLU A 35 17.01 3.34 -3.00
C GLU A 35 17.00 2.44 -1.76
N HIS A 36 15.84 2.37 -1.07
CA HIS A 36 15.64 1.52 0.10
C HIS A 36 15.13 0.12 -0.26
N CYS A 37 14.39 0.00 -1.34
CA CYS A 37 13.71 -1.22 -1.78
C CYS A 37 14.08 -1.56 -3.26
N PRO A 38 15.35 -1.90 -3.55
CA PRO A 38 15.76 -2.28 -4.88
C PRO A 38 15.11 -3.61 -5.33
N PRO A 39 15.04 -3.88 -6.65
CA PRO A 39 15.51 -3.05 -7.77
C PRO A 39 14.53 -1.91 -8.13
N GLU A 40 14.93 -1.07 -9.09
CA GLU A 40 14.02 -0.08 -9.68
C GLU A 40 12.78 -0.72 -10.28
N VAL A 41 11.70 0.06 -10.37
CA VAL A 41 10.43 -0.40 -10.95
C VAL A 41 10.57 -0.80 -12.41
N SER A 42 9.94 -1.90 -12.76
CA SER A 42 9.82 -2.41 -14.13
C SER A 42 8.41 -2.95 -14.37
N GLU A 43 8.04 -3.18 -15.64
CA GLU A 43 6.78 -3.85 -15.95
C GLU A 43 6.69 -5.23 -15.30
N GLU A 44 7.81 -5.98 -15.29
CA GLU A 44 7.87 -7.30 -14.67
C GLU A 44 7.64 -7.23 -13.15
N SER A 45 8.26 -6.26 -12.46
CA SER A 45 8.06 -6.09 -11.02
C SER A 45 6.62 -5.75 -10.69
N ILE A 46 5.95 -4.88 -11.48
CA ILE A 46 4.54 -4.55 -11.28
C ILE A 46 3.64 -5.77 -11.52
N ARG A 47 3.85 -6.55 -12.59
CA ARG A 47 3.10 -7.79 -12.83
C ARG A 47 3.23 -8.77 -11.67
N LYS A 48 4.44 -8.88 -11.12
CA LYS A 48 4.70 -9.69 -9.93
C LYS A 48 3.92 -9.15 -8.73
N ASP A 49 3.95 -7.85 -8.48
CA ASP A 49 3.24 -7.22 -7.35
C ASP A 49 1.73 -7.40 -7.47
N MET A 50 1.16 -7.27 -8.68
CA MET A 50 -0.27 -7.50 -8.93
C MET A 50 -0.73 -8.90 -8.53
N THR A 51 0.16 -9.89 -8.58
CA THR A 51 -0.18 -11.31 -8.39
C THR A 51 0.44 -11.93 -7.13
N ALA A 52 1.43 -11.27 -6.51
CA ALA A 52 2.09 -11.79 -5.32
C ALA A 52 1.10 -11.93 -4.16
N LEU A 53 1.19 -13.07 -3.48
CA LEU A 53 0.33 -13.41 -2.34
C LEU A 53 1.18 -13.88 -1.18
N PRO A 54 0.86 -13.44 0.04
CA PRO A 54 1.46 -14.03 1.22
C PRO A 54 0.98 -15.47 1.45
N PRO A 55 1.67 -16.24 2.29
CA PRO A 55 1.29 -17.63 2.56
C PRO A 55 -0.18 -17.78 2.95
N ARG A 56 -0.84 -18.81 2.45
CA ARG A 56 -2.24 -19.18 2.76
C ARG A 56 -3.30 -18.20 2.25
N LYS A 57 -2.93 -17.25 1.38
CA LYS A 57 -3.88 -16.32 0.76
C LYS A 57 -4.14 -16.68 -0.69
N THR A 58 -5.29 -16.27 -1.19
CA THR A 58 -5.76 -16.49 -2.56
C THR A 58 -5.96 -15.17 -3.28
N LYS A 59 -6.23 -15.23 -4.58
CA LYS A 59 -6.51 -14.03 -5.38
C LYS A 59 -7.74 -13.26 -4.89
N ASP A 60 -8.69 -13.96 -4.28
CA ASP A 60 -9.92 -13.35 -3.76
C ASP A 60 -9.66 -12.50 -2.51
N ASP A 61 -8.55 -12.74 -1.82
CA ASP A 61 -8.13 -11.97 -0.64
C ASP A 61 -7.34 -10.71 -1.01
N LYS A 62 -6.90 -10.57 -2.27
CA LYS A 62 -6.02 -9.50 -2.74
C LYS A 62 -6.75 -8.45 -3.55
N HIS A 63 -6.51 -7.21 -3.22
CA HIS A 63 -7.02 -6.05 -3.93
C HIS A 63 -5.86 -5.14 -4.33
N TYR A 64 -5.54 -5.12 -5.63
CA TYR A 64 -4.54 -4.22 -6.20
C TYR A 64 -5.26 -3.14 -7.01
N PHE A 65 -5.29 -1.91 -6.52
CA PHE A 65 -6.15 -0.86 -7.04
C PHE A 65 -5.51 0.52 -7.01
N GLY A 66 -6.06 1.43 -7.80
CA GLY A 66 -5.67 2.83 -7.86
C GLY A 66 -6.77 3.77 -7.37
N PHE A 67 -6.34 4.89 -6.81
CA PHE A 67 -7.17 6.06 -6.54
C PHE A 67 -7.01 7.03 -7.70
N PHE A 68 -8.12 7.46 -8.30
CA PHE A 68 -8.13 8.30 -9.49
C PHE A 68 -8.86 9.60 -9.26
N GLU A 69 -8.36 10.67 -9.86
CA GLU A 69 -9.06 11.93 -10.08
C GLU A 69 -9.19 12.12 -11.60
N GLY A 70 -10.38 11.85 -12.13
CA GLY A 70 -10.57 11.70 -13.57
C GLY A 70 -9.72 10.56 -14.14
N ASP A 71 -8.83 10.87 -15.08
CA ASP A 71 -7.89 9.89 -15.68
C ASP A 71 -6.53 9.83 -14.98
N SER A 72 -6.31 10.70 -13.99
CA SER A 72 -5.03 10.81 -13.28
C SER A 72 -4.95 9.84 -12.14
N LEU A 73 -3.90 9.01 -12.10
CA LEU A 73 -3.60 8.10 -10.99
C LEU A 73 -2.98 8.88 -9.84
N VAL A 74 -3.72 9.00 -8.73
CA VAL A 74 -3.32 9.71 -7.51
C VAL A 74 -2.46 8.85 -6.61
N ALA A 75 -2.87 7.59 -6.43
CA ALA A 75 -2.16 6.62 -5.59
C ALA A 75 -2.45 5.19 -6.04
N VAL A 76 -1.55 4.29 -5.68
CA VAL A 76 -1.69 2.83 -5.83
C VAL A 76 -1.71 2.20 -4.46
N MET A 77 -2.57 1.20 -4.25
CA MET A 77 -2.60 0.39 -3.04
C MET A 77 -2.72 -1.10 -3.37
N ASP A 78 -1.94 -1.91 -2.67
CA ASP A 78 -2.09 -3.35 -2.53
C ASP A 78 -2.63 -3.65 -1.14
N LEU A 79 -3.81 -4.27 -1.05
CA LEU A 79 -4.47 -4.59 0.20
C LEU A 79 -4.83 -6.08 0.21
N ILE A 80 -4.45 -6.77 1.28
CA ILE A 80 -4.72 -8.17 1.51
C ILE A 80 -5.67 -8.32 2.69
N GLU A 81 -6.81 -8.98 2.46
CA GLU A 81 -7.76 -9.27 3.53
C GLU A 81 -7.29 -10.44 4.39
N LYS A 82 -7.56 -10.38 5.71
CA LYS A 82 -7.37 -11.47 6.65
C LYS A 82 -5.93 -12.00 6.67
N TYR A 83 -4.97 -11.11 6.75
CA TYR A 83 -3.55 -11.46 6.86
C TYR A 83 -2.86 -10.56 7.90
N PRO A 84 -2.09 -11.13 8.84
CA PRO A 84 -1.74 -12.55 9.00
C PRO A 84 -2.83 -13.42 9.64
N ASP A 85 -3.96 -12.83 10.08
CA ASP A 85 -5.08 -13.49 10.72
C ASP A 85 -6.44 -12.91 10.27
N GLU A 86 -7.54 -13.56 10.65
CA GLU A 86 -8.92 -13.22 10.22
C GLU A 86 -9.36 -11.79 10.59
N ASN A 87 -8.75 -11.17 11.58
CA ASN A 87 -9.15 -9.85 12.08
C ASN A 87 -8.26 -8.72 11.56
N THR A 88 -7.27 -9.03 10.72
CA THR A 88 -6.25 -8.09 10.26
C THR A 88 -6.32 -7.92 8.73
N ALA A 89 -6.32 -6.66 8.27
CA ALA A 89 -6.01 -6.31 6.88
C ALA A 89 -4.53 -5.94 6.75
N PHE A 90 -3.91 -6.19 5.60
CA PHE A 90 -2.50 -5.91 5.37
C PHE A 90 -2.31 -5.03 4.13
N ILE A 91 -1.62 -3.90 4.30
CA ILE A 91 -1.18 -3.07 3.17
C ILE A 91 0.16 -3.61 2.69
N GLY A 92 0.16 -4.27 1.53
CA GLY A 92 1.37 -4.78 0.88
C GLY A 92 2.16 -3.68 0.17
N PHE A 93 1.45 -2.68 -0.38
CA PHE A 93 2.04 -1.54 -1.07
C PHE A 93 1.13 -0.32 -0.98
N PHE A 94 1.71 0.84 -0.81
CA PHE A 94 1.04 2.13 -0.95
C PHE A 94 2.03 3.17 -1.47
N MET A 95 1.70 3.78 -2.60
CA MET A 95 2.53 4.84 -3.18
C MET A 95 1.66 5.92 -3.80
N MET A 96 2.02 7.17 -3.56
CA MET A 96 1.34 8.33 -4.10
C MET A 96 2.11 8.96 -5.25
N ASN A 97 1.36 9.59 -6.15
CA ASN A 97 1.95 10.53 -7.09
C ASN A 97 2.75 11.60 -6.34
N LYS A 98 4.01 11.77 -6.74
CA LYS A 98 4.96 12.68 -6.09
C LYS A 98 4.44 14.11 -6.00
N ASP A 99 3.80 14.60 -7.05
CA ASP A 99 3.32 15.98 -7.15
C ASP A 99 2.18 16.28 -6.18
N LEU A 100 1.54 15.24 -5.64
CA LEU A 100 0.44 15.34 -4.69
C LEU A 100 0.86 15.06 -3.25
N GLN A 101 2.14 14.76 -3.00
CA GLN A 101 2.67 14.53 -1.66
C GLN A 101 2.78 15.83 -0.85
N SER A 102 2.93 15.70 0.46
CA SER A 102 3.10 16.80 1.42
C SER A 102 1.88 17.73 1.62
N ASN A 103 0.75 17.45 0.97
CA ASN A 103 -0.51 18.21 1.09
C ASN A 103 -1.56 17.52 1.96
N GLY A 104 -1.18 16.48 2.73
CA GLY A 104 -2.10 15.73 3.59
C GLY A 104 -2.99 14.72 2.85
N ILE A 105 -2.91 14.63 1.52
CA ILE A 105 -3.73 13.73 0.69
C ILE A 105 -3.52 12.27 1.08
N GLY A 106 -2.27 11.83 1.23
CA GLY A 106 -1.96 10.46 1.63
C GLY A 106 -2.54 10.08 3.00
N SER A 107 -2.46 11.00 3.97
CA SER A 107 -3.06 10.79 5.30
C SER A 107 -4.58 10.72 5.23
N ARG A 108 -5.22 11.50 4.36
CA ARG A 108 -6.67 11.42 4.14
C ARG A 108 -7.06 10.08 3.53
N ILE A 109 -6.37 9.63 2.48
CA ILE A 109 -6.61 8.31 1.87
C ILE A 109 -6.49 7.20 2.94
N ILE A 110 -5.44 7.19 3.74
CA ILE A 110 -5.26 6.19 4.79
C ILE A 110 -6.37 6.26 5.84
N SER A 111 -6.80 7.46 6.22
CA SER A 111 -7.92 7.66 7.16
C SER A 111 -9.21 7.08 6.59
N ASP A 112 -9.54 7.36 5.32
CA ASP A 112 -10.75 6.85 4.67
C ASP A 112 -10.73 5.34 4.58
N VAL A 113 -9.61 4.74 4.15
CA VAL A 113 -9.40 3.29 4.11
C VAL A 113 -9.60 2.68 5.50
N CYS A 114 -8.97 3.22 6.55
CA CYS A 114 -9.15 2.74 7.92
C CYS A 114 -10.61 2.82 8.38
N ASN A 115 -11.33 3.90 8.05
CA ASN A 115 -12.73 4.08 8.41
C ASN A 115 -13.66 3.05 7.77
N VAL A 116 -13.32 2.56 6.60
CA VAL A 116 -14.09 1.48 5.95
C VAL A 116 -13.68 0.12 6.53
N LEU A 117 -12.39 -0.13 6.67
CA LEU A 117 -11.84 -1.41 7.14
C LEU A 117 -12.28 -1.77 8.56
N LYS A 118 -12.45 -0.78 9.46
CA LYS A 118 -12.90 -1.03 10.86
C LYS A 118 -14.28 -1.70 10.97
N LYS A 119 -15.04 -1.77 9.88
CA LYS A 119 -16.33 -2.50 9.85
C LYS A 119 -16.14 -4.02 9.79
N SER A 120 -14.97 -4.47 9.36
CA SER A 120 -14.68 -5.89 9.14
C SER A 120 -13.41 -6.39 9.81
N PHE A 121 -12.50 -5.47 10.17
CA PHE A 121 -11.21 -5.79 10.77
C PHE A 121 -11.00 -4.96 12.05
N THR A 122 -10.21 -5.50 12.97
CA THR A 122 -9.81 -4.81 14.20
C THR A 122 -8.42 -4.19 14.08
N HIS A 123 -7.61 -4.69 13.14
CA HIS A 123 -6.24 -4.23 12.93
C HIS A 123 -5.92 -4.05 11.45
N ILE A 124 -4.98 -3.19 11.19
CA ILE A 124 -4.33 -3.07 9.88
C ILE A 124 -2.83 -3.09 10.07
N ARG A 125 -2.14 -3.91 9.29
CA ARG A 125 -0.68 -4.07 9.30
C ARG A 125 -0.07 -3.66 7.98
N LEU A 126 1.21 -3.34 8.05
CA LEU A 126 2.06 -3.12 6.89
C LEU A 126 3.53 -3.37 7.25
N GLY A 127 4.37 -3.46 6.21
CA GLY A 127 5.81 -3.47 6.35
C GLY A 127 6.44 -2.24 5.73
N TYR A 128 7.52 -1.73 6.33
CA TYR A 128 8.39 -0.74 5.69
C TYR A 128 9.86 -1.16 5.80
N VAL A 129 10.65 -0.82 4.77
CA VAL A 129 12.10 -1.09 4.80
C VAL A 129 12.76 -0.27 5.90
N SER A 130 13.51 -0.90 6.79
CA SER A 130 14.02 -0.31 8.04
C SER A 130 14.81 0.98 7.85
N THR A 131 15.47 1.16 6.71
CA THR A 131 16.23 2.36 6.35
C THR A 131 15.36 3.50 5.81
N ASN A 132 14.11 3.23 5.43
CA ASN A 132 13.20 4.22 4.85
C ASN A 132 12.51 5.06 5.93
N MET A 133 13.20 6.08 6.43
CA MET A 133 12.69 6.96 7.47
C MET A 133 11.48 7.80 7.02
N GLN A 134 11.38 8.12 5.74
CA GLN A 134 10.20 8.83 5.19
C GLN A 134 8.94 7.98 5.34
N ALA A 135 9.01 6.72 4.93
CA ALA A 135 7.89 5.78 5.09
C ALA A 135 7.55 5.58 6.58
N ARG A 136 8.55 5.35 7.44
CA ARG A 136 8.35 5.24 8.89
C ARG A 136 7.57 6.44 9.44
N ASN A 137 8.04 7.66 9.16
CA ASN A 137 7.44 8.89 9.69
C ASN A 137 6.00 9.08 9.17
N PHE A 138 5.75 8.76 7.90
CA PHE A 138 4.40 8.80 7.32
C PHE A 138 3.46 7.86 8.06
N TRP A 139 3.83 6.61 8.24
CA TRP A 139 2.96 5.61 8.86
C TRP A 139 2.73 5.89 10.36
N MET A 140 3.78 6.26 11.10
CA MET A 140 3.64 6.62 12.52
C MET A 140 2.75 7.86 12.71
N LYS A 141 2.87 8.88 11.84
CA LYS A 141 1.97 10.04 11.85
C LYS A 141 0.51 9.65 11.64
N ASN A 142 0.25 8.57 10.91
CA ASN A 142 -1.09 8.05 10.66
C ASN A 142 -1.57 7.03 11.71
N GLY A 143 -0.87 6.92 12.84
CA GLY A 143 -1.28 6.14 14.00
C GLY A 143 -0.92 4.67 13.94
N PHE A 144 0.10 4.32 13.14
CA PHE A 144 0.70 2.99 13.15
C PHE A 144 1.87 2.93 14.12
N ASP A 145 1.96 1.88 14.91
CA ASP A 145 3.00 1.64 15.89
C ASP A 145 3.83 0.39 15.55
N HIS A 146 5.06 0.35 16.04
CA HIS A 146 5.92 -0.82 15.88
C HIS A 146 5.36 -2.03 16.64
N THR A 147 5.30 -3.18 15.96
CA THR A 147 4.94 -4.45 16.59
C THR A 147 6.12 -5.14 17.27
N GLY A 148 7.35 -4.73 16.98
CA GLY A 148 8.57 -5.44 17.35
C GLY A 148 8.94 -6.57 16.40
N ILE A 149 8.09 -6.88 15.41
CA ILE A 149 8.35 -7.93 14.40
C ILE A 149 9.19 -7.35 13.27
N GLN A 150 10.23 -8.08 12.90
CA GLN A 150 11.08 -7.81 11.75
C GLN A 150 11.10 -9.02 10.81
N SER A 151 11.19 -8.76 9.52
CA SER A 151 11.44 -9.77 8.49
C SER A 151 12.74 -9.43 7.78
N GLU A 152 13.69 -10.35 7.83
CA GLU A 152 14.98 -10.21 7.16
C GLU A 152 14.87 -10.80 5.75
N GLY A 153 15.15 -9.99 4.74
CA GLY A 153 15.30 -10.40 3.35
C GLY A 153 16.78 -10.39 2.92
N GLU A 154 17.05 -10.83 1.71
CA GLU A 154 18.41 -10.83 1.17
C GLU A 154 18.99 -9.42 0.98
N LEU A 155 18.14 -8.45 0.66
CA LEU A 155 18.55 -7.09 0.29
C LEU A 155 18.26 -6.05 1.37
N TYR A 156 17.25 -6.28 2.21
CA TYR A 156 16.83 -5.32 3.22
C TYR A 156 15.99 -5.97 4.32
N THR A 157 15.95 -5.33 5.48
CA THR A 157 15.10 -5.70 6.61
C THR A 157 13.81 -4.89 6.58
N VAL A 158 12.69 -5.55 6.83
CA VAL A 158 11.35 -4.93 6.91
C VAL A 158 10.88 -4.92 8.35
N ASN A 159 10.49 -3.76 8.85
CA ASN A 159 9.80 -3.60 10.13
C ASN A 159 8.29 -3.64 9.93
N ILE A 160 7.60 -4.38 10.80
CA ILE A 160 6.14 -4.47 10.76
C ILE A 160 5.52 -3.44 11.70
N LEU A 161 4.62 -2.64 11.13
CA LEU A 161 3.77 -1.70 11.86
C LEU A 161 2.33 -2.21 11.91
N GLU A 162 1.62 -1.82 12.96
CA GLU A 162 0.20 -2.14 13.14
C GLU A 162 -0.55 -0.92 13.67
N LYS A 163 -1.80 -0.82 13.29
CA LYS A 163 -2.77 0.13 13.84
C LYS A 163 -4.03 -0.61 14.24
N THR A 164 -4.54 -0.34 15.44
CA THR A 164 -5.89 -0.72 15.86
C THR A 164 -6.91 0.18 15.18
N LEU A 165 -7.96 -0.40 14.62
CA LEU A 165 -9.00 0.28 13.85
C LEU A 165 -10.22 0.67 14.69
#